data_a78e5e8df2c656173b599ce93cf6c867
#
_entry.id   a78e5e8df2c656173b599ce93cf6c867
#
_cell.length_a   1.000
_cell.length_b   1.000
_cell.length_c   1.000
_cell.angle_alpha   90.00
_cell.angle_beta   90.00
_cell.angle_gamma   90.00
#
_symmetry.space_group_name_H-M   'P 1'
#
loop_
_entity.id
_entity.type
_entity.pdbx_description
1 polymer ?
#
loop_
_entity_poly.entity_id
_entity_poly.type
_entity_poly.pdbx_seq_one_letter_code
_entity_poly.pdbx_strand_id
1 'polypeptide(L)'
;MIDLAGARERIGGRVVRTPTLRSELGWLKAELFQHTGSFKARGALNRILALTDDEKRRGVVTWSAGNHAQAVAWAAAQEGVDCVVEMWETASAFKIERTRAWGATVDTSAPDPSVAYDRALDLVEREGRVFVHPHSDPFVVAGHGTLALELLEDVPEVETVVVGVGGGGLVSGIVMALDGRARVVAVEPERSAAFSAGLEAGHSVRVGSDTIADGLAPPFAGDLPLELCRGRVENVLVTEDEIADGMRFLYAEAKLACEPAGAAALGAVLAGKVDAGPRVAVIVSGGNVEAHRAAAILTVS
;
A
#
# COMPACT_ATOMS: atom_id res chain seq x y z
N MET A 1 12.63 -15.22 -4.43
CA MET A 1 13.01 -14.97 -3.00
C MET A 1 12.87 -13.47 -2.74
N ILE A 2 12.31 -13.06 -1.60
CA ILE A 2 12.17 -11.64 -1.22
C ILE A 2 13.48 -11.17 -0.58
N ASP A 3 14.18 -10.27 -1.28
CA ASP A 3 15.49 -9.74 -0.86
C ASP A 3 15.34 -8.44 -0.06
N LEU A 4 15.04 -8.57 1.23
CA LEU A 4 14.86 -7.43 2.15
C LEU A 4 16.15 -6.66 2.40
N ALA A 5 17.27 -7.38 2.52
CA ALA A 5 18.58 -6.76 2.80
C ALA A 5 19.03 -5.90 1.62
N GLY A 6 18.96 -6.46 0.41
CA GLY A 6 19.27 -5.69 -0.81
C GLY A 6 18.27 -4.55 -1.07
N ALA A 7 16.99 -4.71 -0.70
CA ALA A 7 16.03 -3.61 -0.78
C ALA A 7 16.41 -2.47 0.16
N ARG A 8 16.72 -2.80 1.42
CA ARG A 8 17.17 -1.81 2.42
C ARG A 8 18.42 -1.05 1.96
N GLU A 9 19.38 -1.75 1.38
CA GLU A 9 20.60 -1.12 0.84
C GLU A 9 20.28 -0.19 -0.34
N ARG A 10 19.48 -0.68 -1.32
CA ARG A 10 19.15 0.10 -2.54
C ARG A 10 18.41 1.39 -2.24
N ILE A 11 17.42 1.37 -1.34
CA ILE A 11 16.59 2.55 -1.04
C ILE A 11 17.08 3.34 0.17
N GLY A 12 18.11 2.88 0.88
CA GLY A 12 18.68 3.54 2.05
C GLY A 12 19.10 4.98 1.75
N GLY A 13 18.69 5.93 2.60
CA GLY A 13 18.95 7.37 2.42
C GLY A 13 18.15 8.04 1.30
N ARG A 14 17.34 7.29 0.53
CA ARG A 14 16.52 7.80 -0.58
C ARG A 14 15.01 7.79 -0.27
N VAL A 15 14.62 7.09 0.77
CA VAL A 15 13.28 7.12 1.36
C VAL A 15 13.34 7.74 2.74
N VAL A 16 12.23 8.25 3.21
CA VAL A 16 12.13 8.80 4.55
C VAL A 16 12.09 7.65 5.55
N ARG A 17 12.96 7.67 6.58
CA ARG A 17 12.74 6.87 7.78
C ARG A 17 11.56 7.50 8.52
N THR A 18 10.38 6.94 8.32
CA THR A 18 9.14 7.51 8.84
C THR A 18 9.07 7.38 10.36
N PRO A 19 8.44 8.33 11.07
CA PRO A 19 8.38 8.26 12.51
C PRO A 19 7.52 7.08 13.00
N THR A 20 7.95 6.51 14.13
CA THR A 20 7.19 5.56 14.95
C THR A 20 6.74 6.29 16.20
N LEU A 21 5.48 6.68 16.25
CA LEU A 21 4.91 7.55 17.27
C LEU A 21 4.24 6.72 18.38
N ARG A 22 4.43 7.11 19.66
CA ARG A 22 3.71 6.51 20.76
C ARG A 22 2.30 7.12 20.86
N SER A 23 1.28 6.28 21.00
CA SER A 23 -0.09 6.65 21.32
C SER A 23 -0.60 5.85 22.52
N GLU A 24 -1.78 6.16 23.02
CA GLU A 24 -2.43 5.39 24.08
C GLU A 24 -2.79 3.96 23.63
N LEU A 25 -2.99 3.74 22.34
CA LEU A 25 -3.32 2.44 21.75
C LEU A 25 -2.08 1.63 21.30
N GLY A 26 -0.88 2.12 21.54
CA GLY A 26 0.36 1.47 21.09
C GLY A 26 1.22 2.38 20.21
N TRP A 27 1.93 1.79 19.25
CA TRP A 27 2.83 2.49 18.36
C TRP A 27 2.17 2.71 16.98
N LEU A 28 2.38 3.88 16.39
CA LEU A 28 1.90 4.23 15.05
C LEU A 28 3.09 4.40 14.11
N LYS A 29 3.28 3.51 13.13
CA LYS A 29 4.26 3.69 12.05
C LYS A 29 3.66 4.56 10.96
N ALA A 30 4.08 5.81 10.90
CA ALA A 30 3.41 6.87 10.14
C ALA A 30 3.91 6.98 8.69
N GLU A 31 3.57 6.02 7.83
CA GLU A 31 3.96 5.98 6.42
C GLU A 31 3.30 7.09 5.55
N LEU A 32 2.31 7.79 6.08
CA LEU A 32 1.77 8.99 5.42
C LEU A 32 2.82 10.11 5.25
N PHE A 33 3.91 10.08 6.01
CA PHE A 33 5.04 11.01 5.87
C PHE A 33 6.09 10.58 4.83
N GLN A 34 5.91 9.42 4.20
CA GLN A 34 6.80 8.97 3.14
C GLN A 34 6.66 9.85 1.90
N HIS A 35 7.67 9.84 1.02
CA HIS A 35 7.52 10.43 -0.32
C HIS A 35 6.22 9.99 -0.98
N THR A 36 5.60 10.87 -1.73
CA THR A 36 4.28 10.68 -2.34
C THR A 36 3.12 10.43 -1.36
N GLY A 37 3.34 10.60 -0.03
CA GLY A 37 2.30 10.51 1.00
C GLY A 37 1.86 9.08 1.34
N SER A 38 2.63 8.04 1.01
CA SER A 38 2.32 6.65 1.38
C SER A 38 3.51 5.72 1.31
N PHE A 39 3.42 4.57 1.96
CA PHE A 39 4.42 3.48 1.93
C PHE A 39 4.83 3.03 0.52
N LYS A 40 3.99 3.29 -0.48
CA LYS A 40 4.18 2.83 -1.87
C LYS A 40 5.50 3.30 -2.47
N ALA A 41 6.02 4.46 -2.05
CA ALA A 41 7.30 4.97 -2.51
C ALA A 41 8.46 3.99 -2.27
N ARG A 42 8.45 3.24 -1.17
CA ARG A 42 9.48 2.25 -0.82
C ARG A 42 9.60 1.14 -1.86
N GLY A 43 8.48 0.50 -2.18
CA GLY A 43 8.44 -0.60 -3.15
C GLY A 43 8.69 -0.12 -4.58
N ALA A 44 8.09 1.00 -4.96
CA ALA A 44 8.28 1.59 -6.28
C ALA A 44 9.75 1.94 -6.51
N LEU A 45 10.39 2.65 -5.58
CA LEU A 45 11.81 3.00 -5.70
C LEU A 45 12.71 1.76 -5.76
N ASN A 46 12.47 0.76 -4.91
CA ASN A 46 13.25 -0.47 -4.94
C ASN A 46 13.15 -1.19 -6.30
N ARG A 47 11.96 -1.22 -6.90
CA ARG A 47 11.76 -1.84 -8.22
C ARG A 47 12.46 -1.05 -9.32
N ILE A 48 12.35 0.27 -9.32
CA ILE A 48 13.00 1.12 -10.33
C ILE A 48 14.53 1.04 -10.23
N LEU A 49 15.09 1.04 -9.04
CA LEU A 49 16.54 0.92 -8.82
C LEU A 49 17.09 -0.46 -9.22
N ALA A 50 16.26 -1.49 -9.18
CA ALA A 50 16.63 -2.85 -9.58
C ALA A 50 16.55 -3.09 -11.10
N LEU A 51 16.12 -2.12 -11.89
CA LEU A 51 16.08 -2.22 -13.35
C LEU A 51 17.50 -2.24 -13.93
N THR A 52 17.71 -3.09 -14.92
CA THR A 52 18.90 -3.03 -15.78
C THR A 52 18.88 -1.77 -16.65
N ASP A 53 20.03 -1.39 -17.21
CA ASP A 53 20.12 -0.23 -18.13
C ASP A 53 19.22 -0.41 -19.37
N ASP A 54 19.07 -1.65 -19.86
CA ASP A 54 18.18 -1.97 -20.97
C ASP A 54 16.70 -1.77 -20.59
N GLU A 55 16.30 -2.21 -19.41
CA GLU A 55 14.95 -2.01 -18.88
C GLU A 55 14.66 -0.52 -18.65
N LYS A 56 15.61 0.24 -18.09
CA LYS A 56 15.49 1.69 -17.92
C LYS A 56 15.28 2.41 -19.25
N ARG A 57 15.97 2.00 -20.31
CA ARG A 57 15.80 2.59 -21.67
C ARG A 57 14.42 2.31 -22.27
N ARG A 58 13.85 1.14 -22.03
CA ARG A 58 12.49 0.80 -22.49
C ARG A 58 11.40 1.49 -21.67
N GLY A 59 11.74 1.91 -20.46
CA GLY A 59 10.79 2.53 -19.53
C GLY A 59 9.91 1.52 -18.80
N VAL A 60 9.03 2.07 -17.96
CA VAL A 60 8.11 1.28 -17.14
C VAL A 60 6.67 1.60 -17.47
N VAL A 61 5.80 0.67 -17.14
CA VAL A 61 4.35 0.85 -17.16
C VAL A 61 3.75 0.31 -15.86
N THR A 62 2.71 0.97 -15.37
CA THR A 62 1.92 0.48 -14.25
C THR A 62 0.44 0.75 -14.45
N TRP A 63 -0.36 0.05 -13.68
CA TRP A 63 -1.81 0.15 -13.63
C TRP A 63 -2.25 0.51 -12.21
N SER A 64 -2.75 1.71 -12.03
CA SER A 64 -3.28 2.18 -10.74
C SER A 64 -3.84 3.59 -10.86
N ALA A 65 -4.96 3.88 -10.19
CA ALA A 65 -5.47 5.25 -10.02
C ALA A 65 -5.23 5.82 -8.61
N GLY A 66 -4.23 5.30 -7.87
CA GLY A 66 -4.02 5.68 -6.46
C GLY A 66 -2.56 5.91 -6.08
N ASN A 67 -2.22 5.48 -4.86
CA ASN A 67 -0.90 5.66 -4.27
C ASN A 67 0.23 5.00 -5.06
N HIS A 68 -0.05 3.86 -5.70
CA HIS A 68 0.96 3.15 -6.47
C HIS A 68 1.36 3.92 -7.74
N ALA A 69 0.39 4.49 -8.45
CA ALA A 69 0.63 5.33 -9.62
C ALA A 69 1.59 6.49 -9.31
N GLN A 70 1.29 7.25 -8.26
CA GLN A 70 2.12 8.38 -7.81
C GLN A 70 3.53 7.92 -7.41
N ALA A 71 3.63 6.79 -6.71
CA ALA A 71 4.91 6.26 -6.25
C ALA A 71 5.80 5.79 -7.41
N VAL A 72 5.24 5.10 -8.41
CA VAL A 72 6.00 4.65 -9.59
C VAL A 72 6.42 5.85 -10.42
N ALA A 73 5.53 6.81 -10.66
CA ALA A 73 5.86 8.05 -11.38
C ALA A 73 7.00 8.81 -10.70
N TRP A 74 6.91 9.00 -9.36
CA TRP A 74 7.97 9.63 -8.57
C TRP A 74 9.29 8.88 -8.67
N ALA A 75 9.29 7.56 -8.47
CA ALA A 75 10.50 6.75 -8.50
C ALA A 75 11.15 6.74 -9.88
N ALA A 76 10.36 6.65 -10.95
CA ALA A 76 10.83 6.72 -12.33
C ALA A 76 11.48 8.08 -12.62
N ALA A 77 10.86 9.19 -12.18
CA ALA A 77 11.41 10.52 -12.33
C ALA A 77 12.77 10.69 -11.62
N GLN A 78 12.97 10.07 -10.43
CA GLN A 78 14.25 10.11 -9.71
C GLN A 78 15.40 9.46 -10.50
N GLU A 79 15.10 8.51 -11.38
CA GLU A 79 16.08 7.75 -12.17
C GLU A 79 16.08 8.12 -13.66
N GLY A 80 15.29 9.11 -14.07
CA GLY A 80 15.17 9.50 -15.49
C GLY A 80 14.56 8.40 -16.36
N VAL A 81 13.72 7.53 -15.79
CA VAL A 81 13.05 6.43 -16.49
C VAL A 81 11.69 6.90 -16.99
N ASP A 82 11.40 6.64 -18.27
CA ASP A 82 10.08 6.94 -18.83
C ASP A 82 8.99 6.08 -18.18
N CYS A 83 7.87 6.69 -17.81
CA CYS A 83 6.80 6.05 -17.05
C CYS A 83 5.44 6.30 -17.70
N VAL A 84 4.74 5.23 -18.01
CA VAL A 84 3.33 5.25 -18.44
C VAL A 84 2.47 4.68 -17.30
N VAL A 85 1.36 5.35 -17.04
CA VAL A 85 0.39 4.93 -16.02
C VAL A 85 -0.98 4.77 -16.67
N GLU A 86 -1.47 3.55 -16.71
CA GLU A 86 -2.81 3.23 -17.16
C GLU A 86 -3.81 3.42 -16.02
N MET A 87 -4.77 4.31 -16.22
CA MET A 87 -5.90 4.60 -15.34
C MET A 87 -7.21 4.38 -16.12
N TRP A 88 -8.31 4.69 -15.51
CA TRP A 88 -9.65 4.60 -16.11
C TRP A 88 -10.42 5.92 -16.00
N GLU A 89 -11.45 6.10 -16.82
CA GLU A 89 -12.19 7.36 -16.99
C GLU A 89 -12.74 7.94 -15.66
N THR A 90 -13.13 7.07 -14.73
CA THR A 90 -13.68 7.48 -13.42
C THR A 90 -12.62 7.71 -12.34
N ALA A 91 -11.34 7.68 -12.69
CA ALA A 91 -10.26 7.98 -11.74
C ALA A 91 -10.33 9.44 -11.26
N SER A 92 -10.01 9.68 -9.98
CA SER A 92 -10.03 11.02 -9.40
C SER A 92 -9.08 11.97 -10.14
N ALA A 93 -9.60 13.13 -10.58
CA ALA A 93 -8.80 14.17 -11.20
C ALA A 93 -7.60 14.59 -10.33
N PHE A 94 -7.79 14.67 -9.01
CA PHE A 94 -6.74 14.96 -8.04
C PHE A 94 -5.59 13.95 -8.13
N LYS A 95 -5.89 12.65 -8.21
CA LYS A 95 -4.86 11.58 -8.28
C LYS A 95 -4.17 11.56 -9.64
N ILE A 96 -4.92 11.83 -10.73
CA ILE A 96 -4.37 11.97 -12.09
C ILE A 96 -3.37 13.12 -12.15
N GLU A 97 -3.75 14.30 -11.67
CA GLU A 97 -2.89 15.49 -11.68
C GLU A 97 -1.62 15.29 -10.85
N ARG A 98 -1.74 14.71 -9.67
CA ARG A 98 -0.58 14.39 -8.83
C ARG A 98 0.38 13.39 -9.50
N THR A 99 -0.15 12.41 -10.23
CA THR A 99 0.69 11.46 -10.97
C THR A 99 1.40 12.14 -12.13
N ARG A 100 0.70 12.98 -12.90
CA ARG A 100 1.28 13.79 -13.99
C ARG A 100 2.34 14.77 -13.49
N ALA A 101 2.15 15.33 -12.31
CA ALA A 101 3.11 16.27 -11.70
C ALA A 101 4.48 15.62 -11.42
N TRP A 102 4.55 14.30 -11.31
CA TRP A 102 5.80 13.53 -11.24
C TRP A 102 6.40 13.20 -12.61
N GLY A 103 5.81 13.68 -13.71
CA GLY A 103 6.35 13.52 -15.07
C GLY A 103 5.90 12.27 -15.82
N ALA A 104 4.99 11.46 -15.26
CA ALA A 104 4.48 10.29 -15.96
C ALA A 104 3.46 10.68 -17.05
N THR A 105 3.46 9.91 -18.13
CA THR A 105 2.36 9.89 -19.11
C THR A 105 1.19 9.11 -18.50
N VAL A 106 0.03 9.76 -18.34
CA VAL A 106 -1.17 9.13 -17.77
C VAL A 106 -2.23 9.00 -18.84
N ASP A 107 -2.56 7.75 -19.21
CA ASP A 107 -3.71 7.43 -20.05
C ASP A 107 -4.94 7.15 -19.17
N THR A 108 -6.02 7.85 -19.43
CA THR A 108 -7.30 7.73 -18.71
C THR A 108 -8.44 7.30 -19.62
N SER A 109 -8.14 6.84 -20.84
CA SER A 109 -9.16 6.50 -21.84
C SER A 109 -9.75 5.09 -21.67
N ALA A 110 -9.28 4.30 -20.71
CA ALA A 110 -9.88 3.00 -20.40
C ALA A 110 -11.22 3.19 -19.68
N PRO A 111 -12.29 2.48 -20.08
CA PRO A 111 -13.60 2.63 -19.45
C PRO A 111 -13.67 2.10 -18.02
N ASP A 112 -12.82 1.14 -17.68
CA ASP A 112 -12.79 0.48 -16.37
C ASP A 112 -11.38 -0.04 -16.02
N PRO A 113 -11.15 -0.44 -14.75
CA PRO A 113 -9.86 -0.95 -14.30
C PRO A 113 -9.34 -2.19 -15.02
N SER A 114 -10.22 -3.06 -15.54
CA SER A 114 -9.80 -4.29 -16.23
C SER A 114 -9.22 -3.96 -17.59
N VAL A 115 -9.86 -3.07 -18.34
CA VAL A 115 -9.36 -2.60 -19.63
C VAL A 115 -8.04 -1.82 -19.46
N ALA A 116 -7.92 -1.02 -18.41
CA ALA A 116 -6.66 -0.33 -18.09
C ALA A 116 -5.52 -1.33 -17.80
N TYR A 117 -5.83 -2.43 -17.10
CA TYR A 117 -4.86 -3.51 -16.86
C TYR A 117 -4.40 -4.18 -18.16
N ASP A 118 -5.34 -4.54 -19.04
CA ASP A 118 -5.02 -5.18 -20.32
C ASP A 118 -4.16 -4.26 -21.20
N ARG A 119 -4.45 -2.94 -21.23
CA ARG A 119 -3.63 -1.96 -21.94
C ARG A 119 -2.21 -1.85 -21.39
N ALA A 120 -2.05 -1.92 -20.07
CA ALA A 120 -0.71 -1.95 -19.46
C ALA A 120 0.08 -3.19 -19.93
N LEU A 121 -0.56 -4.35 -20.04
CA LEU A 121 0.06 -5.57 -20.59
C LEU A 121 0.37 -5.45 -22.09
N ASP A 122 -0.50 -4.82 -22.89
CA ASP A 122 -0.24 -4.54 -24.30
C ASP A 122 1.01 -3.68 -24.49
N LEU A 123 1.24 -2.69 -23.61
CA LEU A 123 2.47 -1.87 -23.65
C LEU A 123 3.71 -2.68 -23.29
N VAL A 124 3.60 -3.66 -22.40
CA VAL A 124 4.71 -4.61 -22.13
C VAL A 124 5.05 -5.41 -23.38
N GLU A 125 4.04 -5.95 -24.08
CA GLU A 125 4.25 -6.80 -25.26
C GLU A 125 4.80 -6.00 -26.45
N ARG A 126 4.24 -4.82 -26.75
CA ARG A 126 4.59 -4.03 -27.92
C ARG A 126 5.86 -3.21 -27.77
N GLU A 127 6.13 -2.68 -26.59
CA GLU A 127 7.21 -1.73 -26.34
C GLU A 127 8.31 -2.32 -25.44
N GLY A 128 8.09 -3.50 -24.88
CA GLY A 128 9.04 -4.15 -23.96
C GLY A 128 9.19 -3.40 -22.64
N ARG A 129 8.22 -2.56 -22.25
CA ARG A 129 8.23 -1.84 -20.97
C ARG A 129 8.21 -2.82 -19.82
N VAL A 130 8.78 -2.42 -18.70
CA VAL A 130 8.72 -3.23 -17.49
C VAL A 130 7.42 -2.92 -16.74
N PHE A 131 6.61 -3.94 -16.49
CA PHE A 131 5.41 -3.80 -15.67
C PHE A 131 5.77 -3.73 -14.20
N VAL A 132 5.47 -2.61 -13.56
CA VAL A 132 5.62 -2.46 -12.09
C VAL A 132 4.31 -2.78 -11.43
N HIS A 133 4.17 -4.05 -10.98
CA HIS A 133 2.92 -4.54 -10.42
C HIS A 133 2.68 -3.96 -9.02
N PRO A 134 1.45 -3.49 -8.67
CA PRO A 134 1.16 -2.79 -7.42
C PRO A 134 1.34 -3.62 -6.15
N HIS A 135 1.37 -4.96 -6.24
CA HIS A 135 1.47 -5.84 -5.07
C HIS A 135 2.07 -7.23 -5.33
N SER A 136 2.21 -7.69 -6.59
CA SER A 136 2.76 -9.03 -6.94
C SER A 136 4.13 -8.98 -7.61
N ASP A 137 4.94 -7.98 -7.25
CA ASP A 137 6.34 -7.86 -7.70
C ASP A 137 7.27 -8.10 -6.49
N PRO A 138 8.23 -9.04 -6.56
CA PRO A 138 9.14 -9.34 -5.45
C PRO A 138 9.96 -8.15 -4.97
N PHE A 139 10.38 -7.25 -5.88
CA PHE A 139 11.10 -6.04 -5.52
C PHE A 139 10.19 -5.03 -4.82
N VAL A 140 8.94 -4.89 -5.28
CA VAL A 140 7.94 -4.03 -4.64
C VAL A 140 7.66 -4.52 -3.23
N VAL A 141 7.43 -5.83 -3.04
CA VAL A 141 7.20 -6.46 -1.74
C VAL A 141 8.41 -6.25 -0.82
N ALA A 142 9.64 -6.49 -1.32
CA ALA A 142 10.86 -6.30 -0.53
C ALA A 142 11.02 -4.84 -0.08
N GLY A 143 10.80 -3.88 -0.98
CA GLY A 143 10.84 -2.46 -0.65
C GLY A 143 9.82 -2.08 0.43
N HIS A 144 8.58 -2.59 0.35
CA HIS A 144 7.58 -2.38 1.38
C HIS A 144 7.99 -2.97 2.74
N GLY A 145 8.63 -4.13 2.76
CA GLY A 145 9.11 -4.77 3.99
C GLY A 145 10.13 -3.94 4.78
N THR A 146 10.81 -2.99 4.15
CA THR A 146 11.80 -2.14 4.83
C THR A 146 11.22 -1.30 5.97
N LEU A 147 9.93 -0.94 5.90
CA LEU A 147 9.27 -0.24 7.01
C LEU A 147 9.21 -1.09 8.29
N ALA A 148 9.03 -2.42 8.14
CA ALA A 148 9.00 -3.30 9.29
C ALA A 148 10.40 -3.55 9.89
N LEU A 149 11.45 -3.48 9.07
CA LEU A 149 12.82 -3.45 9.59
C LEU A 149 13.07 -2.20 10.44
N GLU A 150 12.61 -1.02 10.00
CA GLU A 150 12.66 0.21 10.79
C GLU A 150 11.83 0.08 12.08
N LEU A 151 10.63 -0.49 11.98
CA LEU A 151 9.77 -0.71 13.15
C LEU A 151 10.42 -1.60 14.21
N LEU A 152 11.09 -2.68 13.81
CA LEU A 152 11.82 -3.56 14.71
C LEU A 152 13.02 -2.89 15.40
N GLU A 153 13.63 -1.90 14.75
CA GLU A 153 14.68 -1.08 15.35
C GLU A 153 14.11 -0.07 16.36
N ASP A 154 12.94 0.53 16.03
CA ASP A 154 12.29 1.54 16.87
C ASP A 154 11.58 0.91 18.07
N VAL A 155 11.01 -0.30 17.90
CA VAL A 155 10.22 -1.04 18.90
C VAL A 155 10.63 -2.51 18.89
N PRO A 156 11.80 -2.86 19.44
CA PRO A 156 12.31 -4.25 19.41
C PRO A 156 11.39 -5.27 20.10
N GLU A 157 10.57 -4.78 21.05
CA GLU A 157 9.64 -5.58 21.84
C GLU A 157 8.23 -5.69 21.21
N VAL A 158 8.02 -5.24 19.97
CA VAL A 158 6.71 -5.34 19.31
C VAL A 158 6.25 -6.81 19.24
N GLU A 159 5.00 -7.06 19.65
CA GLU A 159 4.40 -8.41 19.63
C GLU A 159 3.31 -8.57 18.58
N THR A 160 2.67 -7.47 18.21
CA THR A 160 1.58 -7.47 17.22
C THR A 160 1.76 -6.31 16.26
N VAL A 161 1.69 -6.58 14.96
CA VAL A 161 1.64 -5.55 13.92
C VAL A 161 0.31 -5.63 13.20
N VAL A 162 -0.45 -4.52 13.20
CA VAL A 162 -1.76 -4.40 12.57
C VAL A 162 -1.61 -3.55 11.30
N VAL A 163 -2.07 -4.06 10.19
CA VAL A 163 -1.87 -3.42 8.87
C VAL A 163 -3.10 -3.54 7.98
N GLY A 164 -3.49 -2.45 7.32
CA GLY A 164 -4.52 -2.44 6.28
C GLY A 164 -4.06 -3.19 5.02
N VAL A 165 -4.92 -4.05 4.49
CA VAL A 165 -4.60 -4.91 3.34
C VAL A 165 -5.58 -4.71 2.21
N GLY A 166 -5.05 -4.47 1.01
CA GLY A 166 -5.75 -4.61 -0.26
C GLY A 166 -5.17 -5.79 -1.03
N GLY A 167 -4.33 -5.56 -2.03
CA GLY A 167 -3.71 -6.61 -2.85
C GLY A 167 -2.62 -7.46 -2.16
N GLY A 168 -2.27 -7.15 -0.90
CA GLY A 168 -1.38 -7.95 -0.07
C GLY A 168 0.12 -7.58 -0.12
N GLY A 169 0.56 -6.68 -0.98
CA GLY A 169 2.00 -6.37 -1.13
C GLY A 169 2.67 -5.83 0.13
N LEU A 170 1.97 -4.97 0.90
CA LEU A 170 2.50 -4.42 2.15
C LEU A 170 2.59 -5.49 3.24
N VAL A 171 1.49 -6.18 3.50
CA VAL A 171 1.46 -7.23 4.53
C VAL A 171 2.47 -8.33 4.27
N SER A 172 2.69 -8.71 3.00
CA SER A 172 3.73 -9.68 2.61
C SER A 172 5.13 -9.19 2.97
N GLY A 173 5.44 -7.94 2.66
CA GLY A 173 6.72 -7.34 3.04
C GLY A 173 6.93 -7.35 4.56
N ILE A 174 5.89 -7.01 5.33
CA ILE A 174 5.91 -7.02 6.79
C ILE A 174 6.12 -8.44 7.33
N VAL A 175 5.35 -9.43 6.84
CA VAL A 175 5.48 -10.84 7.24
C VAL A 175 6.88 -11.36 7.00
N MET A 176 7.47 -11.04 5.84
CA MET A 176 8.84 -11.47 5.51
C MET A 176 9.88 -10.78 6.40
N ALA A 177 9.71 -9.50 6.73
CA ALA A 177 10.65 -8.75 7.57
C ALA A 177 10.56 -9.15 9.04
N LEU A 178 9.37 -9.44 9.54
CA LEU A 178 9.17 -9.88 10.93
C LEU A 178 9.65 -11.32 11.16
N ASP A 179 9.57 -12.18 10.16
CA ASP A 179 10.01 -13.58 10.21
C ASP A 179 9.58 -14.32 11.48
N GLY A 180 8.30 -14.18 11.83
CA GLY A 180 7.69 -14.82 13.01
C GLY A 180 7.98 -14.15 14.36
N ARG A 181 8.73 -13.04 14.42
CA ARG A 181 9.03 -12.31 15.66
C ARG A 181 7.85 -11.58 16.28
N ALA A 182 6.83 -11.28 15.47
CA ALA A 182 5.59 -10.68 15.93
C ALA A 182 4.41 -11.25 15.13
N ARG A 183 3.24 -11.27 15.75
CA ARG A 183 1.97 -11.60 15.12
C ARG A 183 1.59 -10.50 14.11
N VAL A 184 1.08 -10.89 12.96
CA VAL A 184 0.60 -9.95 11.93
C VAL A 184 -0.91 -10.08 11.77
N VAL A 185 -1.61 -8.97 11.96
CA VAL A 185 -3.06 -8.86 11.75
C VAL A 185 -3.32 -8.07 10.48
N ALA A 186 -3.90 -8.73 9.50
CA ALA A 186 -4.28 -8.19 8.20
C ALA A 186 -5.72 -7.67 8.28
N VAL A 187 -5.92 -6.38 8.06
CA VAL A 187 -7.23 -5.73 8.18
C VAL A 187 -7.76 -5.34 6.81
N GLU A 188 -8.95 -5.80 6.45
CA GLU A 188 -9.63 -5.47 5.20
C GLU A 188 -11.00 -4.83 5.44
N PRO A 189 -11.47 -3.95 4.55
CA PRO A 189 -12.87 -3.56 4.55
C PRO A 189 -13.76 -4.79 4.25
N GLU A 190 -14.84 -5.01 5.00
CA GLU A 190 -15.75 -6.14 4.77
C GLU A 190 -16.37 -6.15 3.36
N ARG A 191 -16.49 -4.97 2.73
CA ARG A 191 -17.03 -4.77 1.38
C ARG A 191 -15.98 -4.91 0.28
N SER A 192 -14.70 -5.19 0.64
CA SER A 192 -13.57 -5.38 -0.27
C SER A 192 -12.54 -6.34 0.33
N ALA A 193 -12.95 -7.58 0.62
CA ALA A 193 -12.13 -8.58 1.31
C ALA A 193 -11.43 -9.54 0.33
N ALA A 194 -10.66 -8.99 -0.63
CA ALA A 194 -10.00 -9.76 -1.69
C ALA A 194 -8.90 -10.69 -1.16
N PHE A 195 -8.18 -10.25 -0.15
CA PHE A 195 -7.07 -11.01 0.41
C PHE A 195 -7.57 -12.20 1.25
N SER A 196 -8.57 -11.98 2.10
CA SER A 196 -9.21 -13.05 2.88
C SER A 196 -9.84 -14.10 1.97
N ALA A 197 -10.59 -13.68 0.94
CA ALA A 197 -11.20 -14.57 -0.04
C ALA A 197 -10.12 -15.38 -0.81
N GLY A 198 -9.01 -14.73 -1.17
CA GLY A 198 -7.89 -15.40 -1.85
C GLY A 198 -7.16 -16.40 -0.96
N LEU A 199 -6.95 -16.10 0.32
CA LEU A 199 -6.34 -17.03 1.28
C LEU A 199 -7.22 -18.28 1.51
N GLU A 200 -8.54 -18.08 1.61
CA GLU A 200 -9.51 -19.18 1.76
C GLU A 200 -9.56 -20.07 0.51
N ALA A 201 -9.65 -19.44 -0.67
CA ALA A 201 -9.67 -20.18 -1.94
C ALA A 201 -8.32 -20.81 -2.33
N GLY A 202 -7.21 -20.30 -1.78
CA GLY A 202 -5.86 -20.72 -2.13
C GLY A 202 -5.31 -20.13 -3.44
N HIS A 203 -6.04 -19.21 -4.07
CA HIS A 203 -5.67 -18.49 -5.31
C HIS A 203 -6.39 -17.14 -5.37
N SER A 204 -5.97 -16.29 -6.28
CA SER A 204 -6.60 -14.98 -6.51
C SER A 204 -8.08 -15.11 -6.87
N VAL A 205 -8.95 -14.34 -6.19
CA VAL A 205 -10.41 -14.32 -6.40
C VAL A 205 -10.87 -12.89 -6.60
N ARG A 206 -11.76 -12.66 -7.57
CA ARG A 206 -12.38 -11.34 -7.77
C ARG A 206 -13.48 -11.10 -6.73
N VAL A 207 -13.46 -9.91 -6.14
CA VAL A 207 -14.46 -9.44 -5.16
C VAL A 207 -15.00 -8.05 -5.54
N GLY A 208 -16.04 -7.61 -4.85
CA GLY A 208 -16.49 -6.22 -4.90
C GLY A 208 -15.43 -5.26 -4.31
N SER A 209 -15.51 -3.99 -4.68
CA SER A 209 -14.56 -2.95 -4.26
C SER A 209 -15.27 -1.66 -3.83
N ASP A 210 -16.43 -1.78 -3.15
CA ASP A 210 -17.26 -0.66 -2.69
C ASP A 210 -16.92 -0.31 -1.23
N THR A 211 -15.89 0.52 -1.05
CA THR A 211 -15.45 1.00 0.28
C THR A 211 -14.93 2.44 0.21
N ILE A 212 -15.04 3.18 1.32
CA ILE A 212 -14.39 4.50 1.46
C ILE A 212 -12.86 4.40 1.44
N ALA A 213 -12.31 3.24 1.80
CA ALA A 213 -10.89 2.94 1.80
C ALA A 213 -10.39 2.50 0.41
N ASP A 214 -10.49 3.37 -0.59
CA ASP A 214 -10.15 3.07 -1.99
C ASP A 214 -8.73 2.51 -2.20
N GLY A 215 -7.77 2.84 -1.33
CA GLY A 215 -6.42 2.25 -1.31
C GLY A 215 -6.38 0.76 -0.90
N LEU A 216 -7.48 0.24 -0.32
CA LEU A 216 -7.66 -1.17 0.05
C LEU A 216 -8.70 -1.89 -0.81
N ALA A 217 -9.06 -1.33 -1.96
CA ALA A 217 -10.13 -1.82 -2.83
C ALA A 217 -9.64 -2.40 -4.19
N PRO A 218 -8.60 -3.25 -4.22
CA PRO A 218 -8.26 -3.92 -5.46
C PRO A 218 -9.32 -4.97 -5.80
N PRO A 219 -9.54 -5.26 -7.10
CA PRO A 219 -10.50 -6.27 -7.51
C PRO A 219 -10.09 -7.70 -7.16
N PHE A 220 -8.83 -7.91 -6.80
CA PHE A 220 -8.26 -9.21 -6.39
C PHE A 220 -6.96 -9.02 -5.61
N ALA A 221 -6.60 -9.98 -4.76
CA ALA A 221 -5.28 -10.07 -4.15
C ALA A 221 -4.28 -10.73 -5.09
N GLY A 222 -3.00 -10.42 -4.93
CA GLY A 222 -1.95 -11.03 -5.76
C GLY A 222 -1.60 -12.45 -5.33
N ASP A 223 -1.26 -13.33 -6.28
CA ASP A 223 -0.88 -14.71 -5.97
C ASP A 223 0.39 -14.79 -5.12
N LEU A 224 1.41 -13.99 -5.43
CA LEU A 224 2.63 -13.90 -4.61
C LEU A 224 2.34 -13.48 -3.15
N PRO A 225 1.57 -12.41 -2.86
CA PRO A 225 1.11 -12.11 -1.53
C PRO A 225 0.37 -13.24 -0.82
N LEU A 226 -0.55 -13.91 -1.50
CA LEU A 226 -1.29 -15.04 -0.94
C LEU A 226 -0.37 -16.20 -0.55
N GLU A 227 0.62 -16.52 -1.40
CA GLU A 227 1.63 -17.54 -1.10
C GLU A 227 2.46 -17.18 0.13
N LEU A 228 2.98 -15.95 0.20
CA LEU A 228 3.85 -15.47 1.28
C LEU A 228 3.16 -15.37 2.63
N CYS A 229 1.84 -15.11 2.65
CA CYS A 229 1.09 -14.85 3.89
C CYS A 229 0.29 -16.06 4.38
N ARG A 230 0.15 -17.12 3.59
CA ARG A 230 -0.65 -18.30 3.96
C ARG A 230 -0.21 -18.89 5.30
N GLY A 231 -1.13 -18.95 6.27
CA GLY A 231 -0.86 -19.46 7.61
C GLY A 231 0.05 -18.59 8.48
N ARG A 232 0.35 -17.35 8.05
CA ARG A 232 1.27 -16.43 8.73
C ARG A 232 0.59 -15.14 9.19
N VAL A 233 -0.67 -14.93 8.86
CA VAL A 233 -1.45 -13.74 9.22
C VAL A 233 -2.81 -14.14 9.81
N GLU A 234 -3.32 -13.28 10.68
CA GLU A 234 -4.70 -13.31 11.13
C GLU A 234 -5.49 -12.27 10.33
N ASN A 235 -6.65 -12.63 9.80
CA ASN A 235 -7.49 -11.73 9.02
C ASN A 235 -8.62 -11.16 9.87
N VAL A 236 -8.82 -9.85 9.77
CA VAL A 236 -9.89 -9.12 10.46
C VAL A 236 -10.62 -8.23 9.44
N LEU A 237 -11.93 -8.24 9.47
CA LEU A 237 -12.77 -7.39 8.62
C LEU A 237 -13.31 -6.20 9.42
N VAL A 238 -13.28 -5.01 8.80
CA VAL A 238 -13.80 -3.77 9.38
C VAL A 238 -14.92 -3.18 8.53
N THR A 239 -15.88 -2.55 9.19
CA THR A 239 -16.96 -1.78 8.54
C THR A 239 -16.45 -0.41 8.09
N GLU A 240 -17.24 0.27 7.26
CA GLU A 240 -16.96 1.64 6.82
C GLU A 240 -16.91 2.62 8.01
N ASP A 241 -17.82 2.44 8.99
CA ASP A 241 -17.87 3.26 10.22
C ASP A 241 -16.62 3.05 11.08
N GLU A 242 -16.15 1.82 11.26
CA GLU A 242 -14.92 1.53 12.01
C GLU A 242 -13.68 2.14 11.32
N ILE A 243 -13.62 2.15 9.99
CA ILE A 243 -12.57 2.84 9.23
C ILE A 243 -12.65 4.36 9.48
N ALA A 244 -13.86 4.93 9.44
CA ALA A 244 -14.08 6.34 9.70
C ALA A 244 -13.69 6.73 11.14
N ASP A 245 -14.00 5.90 12.14
CA ASP A 245 -13.60 6.10 13.53
C ASP A 245 -12.07 6.06 13.69
N GLY A 246 -11.39 5.14 13.01
CA GLY A 246 -9.94 5.12 12.93
C GLY A 246 -9.36 6.43 12.39
N MET A 247 -9.97 6.98 11.34
CA MET A 247 -9.55 8.25 10.74
C MET A 247 -9.80 9.45 11.68
N ARG A 248 -10.95 9.49 12.36
CA ARG A 248 -11.28 10.51 13.38
C ARG A 248 -10.28 10.50 14.52
N PHE A 249 -9.97 9.31 15.06
CA PHE A 249 -8.98 9.16 16.12
C PHE A 249 -7.60 9.65 15.69
N LEU A 250 -7.12 9.23 14.52
CA LEU A 250 -5.81 9.66 14.00
C LEU A 250 -5.73 11.17 13.84
N TYR A 251 -6.81 11.80 13.36
CA TYR A 251 -6.88 13.26 13.25
C TYR A 251 -6.96 13.95 14.61
N ALA A 252 -7.89 13.52 15.48
CA ALA A 252 -8.20 14.22 16.72
C ALA A 252 -7.13 13.99 17.81
N GLU A 253 -6.65 12.76 17.97
CA GLU A 253 -5.74 12.38 19.07
C GLU A 253 -4.27 12.33 18.62
N ALA A 254 -3.98 11.67 17.50
CA ALA A 254 -2.61 11.54 17.01
C ALA A 254 -2.15 12.72 16.13
N LYS A 255 -3.05 13.63 15.71
CA LYS A 255 -2.79 14.77 14.82
C LYS A 255 -2.24 14.35 13.45
N LEU A 256 -2.67 13.20 12.97
CA LEU A 256 -2.26 12.62 11.69
C LEU A 256 -3.38 12.74 10.66
N ALA A 257 -3.13 13.47 9.58
CA ALA A 257 -4.04 13.61 8.44
C ALA A 257 -3.90 12.41 7.50
N CYS A 258 -4.54 11.29 7.82
CA CYS A 258 -4.49 10.08 7.01
C CYS A 258 -5.67 9.96 6.04
N GLU A 259 -5.52 9.07 5.05
CA GLU A 259 -6.62 8.61 4.20
C GLU A 259 -7.35 7.42 4.87
N PRO A 260 -8.61 7.10 4.46
CA PRO A 260 -9.35 5.97 5.03
C PRO A 260 -8.58 4.64 4.98
N ALA A 261 -7.87 4.36 3.90
CA ALA A 261 -7.02 3.17 3.76
C ALA A 261 -5.89 3.12 4.81
N GLY A 262 -5.36 4.28 5.21
CA GLY A 262 -4.35 4.40 6.26
C GLY A 262 -4.90 4.25 7.67
N ALA A 263 -6.22 4.39 7.84
CA ALA A 263 -6.90 4.34 9.13
C ALA A 263 -7.51 2.97 9.46
N ALA A 264 -7.74 2.11 8.48
CA ALA A 264 -8.46 0.84 8.64
C ALA A 264 -7.85 -0.06 9.74
N ALA A 265 -6.53 -0.16 9.79
CA ALA A 265 -5.82 -0.94 10.81
C ALA A 265 -6.12 -0.45 12.23
N LEU A 266 -6.14 0.87 12.45
CA LEU A 266 -6.48 1.45 13.75
C LEU A 266 -7.97 1.30 14.05
N GLY A 267 -8.84 1.39 13.05
CA GLY A 267 -10.27 1.13 13.20
C GLY A 267 -10.54 -0.25 13.78
N ALA A 268 -9.83 -1.29 13.34
CA ALA A 268 -9.95 -2.63 13.90
C ALA A 268 -9.53 -2.71 15.38
N VAL A 269 -8.49 -1.97 15.78
CA VAL A 269 -8.03 -1.90 17.16
C VAL A 269 -9.06 -1.18 18.04
N LEU A 270 -9.58 -0.03 17.59
CA LEU A 270 -10.60 0.75 18.31
C LEU A 270 -11.90 -0.04 18.49
N ALA A 271 -12.30 -0.79 17.48
CA ALA A 271 -13.48 -1.65 17.52
C ALA A 271 -13.32 -2.91 18.41
N GLY A 272 -12.14 -3.12 19.00
CA GLY A 272 -11.85 -4.30 19.83
C GLY A 272 -11.80 -5.62 19.04
N LYS A 273 -11.68 -5.56 17.73
CA LYS A 273 -11.58 -6.75 16.84
C LYS A 273 -10.18 -7.39 16.84
N VAL A 274 -9.21 -6.67 17.37
CA VAL A 274 -7.84 -7.15 17.52
C VAL A 274 -7.48 -7.16 18.99
N ASP A 275 -7.12 -8.33 19.51
CA ASP A 275 -6.47 -8.42 20.82
C ASP A 275 -5.03 -7.92 20.69
N ALA A 276 -4.90 -6.60 20.76
CA ALA A 276 -3.66 -5.92 20.39
C ALA A 276 -2.56 -6.04 21.46
N GLY A 277 -2.94 -6.14 22.74
CA GLY A 277 -2.00 -6.06 23.85
C GLY A 277 -1.27 -4.71 23.95
N PRO A 278 -0.39 -4.52 24.93
CA PRO A 278 0.31 -3.24 25.13
C PRO A 278 1.48 -3.00 24.16
N ARG A 279 1.94 -4.05 23.46
CA ARG A 279 3.09 -4.01 22.53
C ARG A 279 2.66 -4.14 21.07
N VAL A 280 1.60 -3.40 20.72
CA VAL A 280 1.06 -3.34 19.37
C VAL A 280 1.66 -2.18 18.58
N ALA A 281 1.91 -2.41 17.29
CA ALA A 281 2.20 -1.37 16.32
C ALA A 281 1.16 -1.39 15.19
N VAL A 282 0.62 -0.22 14.88
CA VAL A 282 -0.36 -0.02 13.80
C VAL A 282 0.31 0.73 12.65
N ILE A 283 0.15 0.23 11.44
CA ILE A 283 0.69 0.87 10.24
C ILE A 283 -0.31 1.89 9.69
N VAL A 284 0.02 3.18 9.79
CA VAL A 284 -0.73 4.27 9.15
C VAL A 284 -0.19 4.46 7.74
N SER A 285 -0.75 3.72 6.78
CA SER A 285 -0.11 3.40 5.50
C SER A 285 -0.05 4.55 4.49
N GLY A 286 -0.92 5.58 4.60
CA GLY A 286 -0.93 6.71 3.68
C GLY A 286 -1.87 7.84 4.09
N GLY A 287 -1.74 9.00 3.40
CA GLY A 287 -2.49 10.21 3.66
C GLY A 287 -3.07 10.90 2.42
N ASN A 288 -3.12 10.23 1.27
CA ASN A 288 -3.55 10.82 0.01
C ASN A 288 -5.07 10.86 -0.15
N VAL A 289 -5.71 11.75 0.58
CA VAL A 289 -7.15 12.01 0.53
C VAL A 289 -7.43 13.46 0.16
N GLU A 290 -8.48 13.69 -0.60
CA GLU A 290 -8.94 15.03 -0.93
C GLU A 290 -9.55 15.70 0.31
N ALA A 291 -9.27 17.01 0.52
CA ALA A 291 -9.69 17.72 1.71
C ALA A 291 -11.22 17.65 1.97
N HIS A 292 -12.04 17.74 0.90
CA HIS A 292 -13.49 17.64 1.03
C HIS A 292 -13.98 16.25 1.44
N ARG A 293 -13.32 15.17 0.96
CA ARG A 293 -13.62 13.79 1.37
C ARG A 293 -13.21 13.56 2.83
N ALA A 294 -12.02 14.05 3.20
CA ALA A 294 -11.58 14.00 4.60
C ALA A 294 -12.56 14.73 5.51
N ALA A 295 -12.95 15.96 5.17
CA ALA A 295 -13.92 16.73 5.93
C ALA A 295 -15.26 16.00 6.09
N ALA A 296 -15.79 15.40 5.02
CA ALA A 296 -17.04 14.63 5.06
C ALA A 296 -16.97 13.47 6.07
N ILE A 297 -15.85 12.74 6.15
CA ILE A 297 -15.68 11.64 7.10
C ILE A 297 -15.50 12.14 8.53
N LEU A 298 -14.70 13.20 8.71
CA LEU A 298 -14.36 13.74 10.03
C LEU A 298 -15.52 14.45 10.73
N THR A 299 -16.50 14.97 10.00
CA THR A 299 -17.60 15.79 10.53
C THR A 299 -18.92 15.04 10.72
N VAL A 300 -19.03 13.81 10.28
CA VAL A 300 -20.19 12.95 10.60
C VAL A 300 -20.01 12.40 12.01
N SER A 301 -20.96 12.72 12.89
CA SER A 301 -21.07 12.23 14.29
C SER A 301 -21.94 11.00 14.34
#